data_61ecb4144e0641ef767b1f6bede04f4f
#
_entry.id   61ecb4144e0641ef767b1f6bede04f4f
#
_cell.length_a   1.000
_cell.length_b   1.000
_cell.length_c   1.000
_cell.angle_alpha   90.00
_cell.angle_beta   90.00
_cell.angle_gamma   90.00
#
_symmetry.space_group_name_H-M   'P 1'
#
loop_
_entity.id
_entity.type
_entity.pdbx_description
1 polymer ?
#
loop_
_entity_poly.entity_id
_entity_poly.type
_entity_poly.pdbx_seq_one_letter_code
_entity_poly.pdbx_strand_id
1 'polypeptide(L)'
;MDKYVITLGDFLKNAGIVGFRYMLEAADAKEDSDFGITQDGQGLWIDMDFALNADWTDMYFKACVQYFGPFTVYQGVLDRISKCIDKIQIGKWNPGKEEKEDLKFINDKLLSNSYQAGFENIKHDIEMQEVYQILKKDKLNDKLDVTDLEKRLIDLEKFLQQPKCRETFIMKSVIYTYINRFWSGKCFLLRANAKKDMRELFEKDFSEPFRKYLKTDHVKAKDLCIDCGATIGPKEKNSIAFMNEVGDDFTRKRSAFWDCKVDAFLCPGCTFVYAPVSYTHLTLPTTSRV
;
A
#
# COMPACT_ATOMS: atom_id res chain seq x y z
N MET A 1 -16.59 27.36 -5.18
CA MET A 1 -16.10 26.01 -5.44
C MET A 1 -16.58 25.14 -4.30
N ASP A 2 -17.26 24.07 -4.62
CA ASP A 2 -17.72 23.11 -3.60
C ASP A 2 -16.52 22.32 -3.09
N LYS A 3 -16.47 22.11 -1.78
CA LYS A 3 -15.36 21.44 -1.11
C LYS A 3 -15.88 20.23 -0.35
N TYR A 4 -15.20 19.11 -0.51
CA TYR A 4 -15.37 17.98 0.40
C TYR A 4 -14.47 18.19 1.61
N VAL A 5 -15.05 18.16 2.81
CA VAL A 5 -14.32 18.42 4.06
C VAL A 5 -14.21 17.15 4.88
N ILE A 6 -13.00 16.85 5.30
CA ILE A 6 -12.66 15.75 6.23
C ILE A 6 -12.29 16.40 7.56
N THR A 7 -13.16 16.30 8.55
CA THR A 7 -12.95 16.87 9.88
C THR A 7 -12.08 16.00 10.76
N LEU A 8 -11.32 16.61 11.66
CA LEU A 8 -10.59 15.92 12.71
C LEU A 8 -11.53 15.04 13.55
N GLY A 9 -11.01 13.99 14.12
CA GLY A 9 -11.73 13.05 14.96
C GLY A 9 -10.82 12.43 16.01
N ASP A 10 -10.93 11.12 16.18
CA ASP A 10 -10.03 10.39 17.06
C ASP A 10 -8.59 10.33 16.52
N PHE A 11 -7.70 9.74 17.32
CA PHE A 11 -6.28 9.63 16.97
C PHE A 11 -6.03 8.89 15.65
N LEU A 12 -6.76 7.80 15.40
CA LEU A 12 -6.56 7.00 14.19
C LEU A 12 -7.06 7.71 12.95
N LYS A 13 -8.21 8.41 13.05
CA LYS A 13 -8.72 9.25 11.97
C LYS A 13 -7.76 10.38 11.65
N ASN A 14 -7.23 11.06 12.66
CA ASN A 14 -6.28 12.16 12.47
C ASN A 14 -5.00 11.66 11.80
N ALA A 15 -4.52 10.49 12.17
CA ALA A 15 -3.44 9.83 11.46
C ALA A 15 -3.81 9.53 10.00
N GLY A 16 -5.02 9.06 9.75
CA GLY A 16 -5.54 8.86 8.40
C GLY A 16 -5.54 10.15 7.58
N ILE A 17 -5.96 11.28 8.17
CA ILE A 17 -5.95 12.60 7.51
C ILE A 17 -4.52 13.02 7.16
N VAL A 18 -3.56 12.84 8.05
CA VAL A 18 -2.14 13.12 7.78
C VAL A 18 -1.63 12.25 6.64
N GLY A 19 -1.93 10.95 6.66
CA GLY A 19 -1.57 10.03 5.59
C GLY A 19 -2.24 10.39 4.27
N PHE A 20 -3.49 10.85 4.31
CA PHE A 20 -4.23 11.29 3.14
C PHE A 20 -3.61 12.57 2.52
N ARG A 21 -3.25 13.55 3.35
CA ARG A 21 -2.51 14.73 2.91
C ARG A 21 -1.18 14.33 2.26
N TYR A 22 -0.43 13.46 2.89
CA TYR A 22 0.82 12.93 2.32
C TYR A 22 0.61 12.27 0.95
N MET A 23 -0.48 11.53 0.78
CA MET A 23 -0.85 10.92 -0.49
C MET A 23 -1.10 11.97 -1.59
N LEU A 24 -1.80 13.07 -1.25
CA LEU A 24 -2.02 14.19 -2.16
C LEU A 24 -0.71 14.86 -2.57
N GLU A 25 0.14 15.16 -1.61
CA GLU A 25 1.47 15.77 -1.84
C GLU A 25 2.37 14.87 -2.70
N ALA A 26 2.43 13.57 -2.42
CA ALA A 26 3.21 12.61 -3.18
C ALA A 26 2.73 12.44 -4.64
N ALA A 27 1.49 12.79 -4.91
CA ALA A 27 0.90 12.77 -6.25
C ALA A 27 0.93 14.13 -6.95
N ASP A 28 1.69 15.09 -6.43
CA ASP A 28 1.84 16.44 -6.96
C ASP A 28 0.52 17.27 -7.01
N ALA A 29 -0.46 16.94 -6.15
CA ALA A 29 -1.65 17.77 -5.95
C ALA A 29 -1.24 19.12 -5.36
N LYS A 30 -1.92 20.17 -5.78
CA LYS A 30 -1.55 21.56 -5.42
C LYS A 30 -2.28 22.02 -4.17
N GLU A 31 -1.53 22.36 -3.14
CA GLU A 31 -2.08 23.00 -1.94
C GLU A 31 -2.74 24.33 -2.32
N ASP A 32 -3.80 24.71 -1.64
CA ASP A 32 -4.67 25.87 -1.87
C ASP A 32 -5.50 25.86 -3.18
N SER A 33 -5.26 24.90 -4.09
CA SER A 33 -6.07 24.70 -5.29
C SER A 33 -6.88 23.40 -5.22
N ASP A 34 -6.20 22.28 -5.09
CA ASP A 34 -6.80 20.94 -5.13
C ASP A 34 -7.21 20.47 -3.74
N PHE A 35 -6.46 20.89 -2.72
CA PHE A 35 -6.72 20.59 -1.32
C PHE A 35 -6.13 21.67 -0.40
N GLY A 36 -6.47 21.64 0.88
CA GLY A 36 -5.86 22.52 1.88
C GLY A 36 -6.45 22.30 3.28
N ILE A 37 -5.95 23.05 4.24
CA ILE A 37 -6.46 23.04 5.61
C ILE A 37 -7.66 23.98 5.70
N THR A 38 -8.69 23.59 6.48
CA THR A 38 -9.84 24.47 6.76
C THR A 38 -9.38 25.71 7.53
N GLN A 39 -10.11 26.83 7.40
CA GLN A 39 -9.74 28.11 8.03
C GLN A 39 -9.62 28.02 9.56
N ASP A 40 -10.41 27.15 10.18
CA ASP A 40 -10.39 26.90 11.63
C ASP A 40 -9.31 25.88 12.03
N GLY A 41 -8.58 25.32 11.08
CA GLY A 41 -7.58 24.27 11.33
C GLY A 41 -8.15 22.91 11.75
N GLN A 42 -9.47 22.72 11.66
CA GLN A 42 -10.14 21.52 12.17
C GLN A 42 -10.39 20.45 11.10
N GLY A 43 -9.79 20.58 9.92
CA GLY A 43 -9.96 19.59 8.87
C GLY A 43 -9.12 19.84 7.63
N LEU A 44 -9.21 18.86 6.73
CA LEU A 44 -8.67 18.92 5.37
C LEU A 44 -9.83 19.12 4.41
N TRP A 45 -9.74 20.10 3.53
CA TRP A 45 -10.68 20.25 2.42
C TRP A 45 -10.05 19.76 1.12
N ILE A 46 -10.88 19.26 0.23
CA ILE A 46 -10.51 18.83 -1.13
C ILE A 46 -11.48 19.51 -2.09
N ASP A 47 -10.97 20.11 -3.15
CA ASP A 47 -11.81 20.64 -4.22
C ASP A 47 -12.68 19.52 -4.81
N MET A 48 -13.96 19.81 -5.05
CA MET A 48 -14.90 18.78 -5.47
C MET A 48 -14.61 18.29 -6.89
N ASP A 49 -14.25 19.16 -7.81
CA ASP A 49 -13.92 18.77 -9.19
C ASP A 49 -12.65 17.92 -9.21
N PHE A 50 -11.65 18.29 -8.42
CA PHE A 50 -10.46 17.46 -8.23
C PHE A 50 -10.83 16.08 -7.64
N ALA A 51 -11.61 16.05 -6.55
CA ALA A 51 -12.01 14.82 -5.88
C ALA A 51 -12.77 13.84 -6.78
N LEU A 52 -13.57 14.35 -7.70
CA LEU A 52 -14.37 13.55 -8.65
C LEU A 52 -13.55 12.98 -9.81
N ASN A 53 -12.46 13.64 -10.19
CA ASN A 53 -11.68 13.32 -11.39
C ASN A 53 -10.30 12.71 -11.08
N ALA A 54 -9.80 12.83 -9.86
CA ALA A 54 -8.50 12.30 -9.45
C ALA A 54 -8.42 10.77 -9.59
N ASP A 55 -7.26 10.28 -10.01
CA ASP A 55 -6.92 8.87 -9.94
C ASP A 55 -6.43 8.52 -8.53
N TRP A 56 -7.38 8.32 -7.64
CA TRP A 56 -7.12 8.00 -6.23
C TRP A 56 -6.31 6.72 -6.03
N THR A 57 -6.48 5.78 -6.95
CA THR A 57 -5.73 4.52 -6.91
C THR A 57 -4.27 4.76 -7.25
N ASP A 58 -3.99 5.50 -8.31
CA ASP A 58 -2.61 5.86 -8.67
C ASP A 58 -1.93 6.67 -7.57
N MET A 59 -2.61 7.65 -7.00
CA MET A 59 -2.12 8.45 -5.88
C MET A 59 -1.73 7.59 -4.68
N TYR A 60 -2.58 6.62 -4.32
CA TYR A 60 -2.29 5.72 -3.20
C TYR A 60 -1.04 4.87 -3.44
N PHE A 61 -0.93 4.25 -4.63
CA PHE A 61 0.21 3.39 -4.94
C PHE A 61 1.50 4.20 -5.12
N LYS A 62 1.45 5.37 -5.74
CA LYS A 62 2.58 6.29 -5.89
C LYS A 62 3.12 6.72 -4.53
N ALA A 63 2.25 7.15 -3.62
CA ALA A 63 2.61 7.50 -2.26
C ALA A 63 3.22 6.32 -1.50
N CYS A 64 2.65 5.12 -1.66
CA CYS A 64 3.16 3.91 -1.03
C CYS A 64 4.60 3.58 -1.47
N VAL A 65 4.84 3.65 -2.78
CA VAL A 65 6.17 3.41 -3.37
C VAL A 65 7.18 4.45 -2.90
N GLN A 66 6.78 5.73 -2.89
CA GLN A 66 7.65 6.83 -2.49
C GLN A 66 8.02 6.75 -1.01
N TYR A 67 7.01 6.52 -0.16
CA TYR A 67 7.19 6.54 1.28
C TYR A 67 7.92 5.31 1.83
N PHE A 68 7.51 4.12 1.42
CA PHE A 68 8.06 2.87 1.95
C PHE A 68 9.23 2.31 1.14
N GLY A 69 9.38 2.71 -0.13
CA GLY A 69 10.37 2.14 -1.03
C GLY A 69 11.76 1.99 -0.39
N PRO A 70 12.32 3.04 0.23
CA PRO A 70 13.66 3.00 0.84
C PRO A 70 13.80 2.01 2.02
N PHE A 71 12.69 1.65 2.66
CA PHE A 71 12.69 0.82 3.88
C PHE A 71 12.23 -0.63 3.64
N THR A 72 12.05 -1.00 2.38
CA THR A 72 11.54 -2.34 2.03
C THR A 72 12.63 -3.37 1.83
N VAL A 73 12.22 -4.63 1.91
CA VAL A 73 13.07 -5.76 1.51
C VAL A 73 13.52 -5.63 0.04
N TYR A 74 12.70 -5.03 -0.81
CA TYR A 74 13.04 -4.75 -2.20
C TYR A 74 14.29 -3.88 -2.31
N GLN A 75 14.38 -2.77 -1.55
CA GLN A 75 15.58 -1.95 -1.52
C GLN A 75 16.79 -2.74 -1.02
N GLY A 76 16.64 -3.52 0.04
CA GLY A 76 17.70 -4.37 0.54
C GLY A 76 18.19 -5.43 -0.47
N VAL A 77 17.36 -5.85 -1.42
CA VAL A 77 17.77 -6.71 -2.55
C VAL A 77 18.60 -5.92 -3.55
N LEU A 78 18.15 -4.72 -3.95
CA LEU A 78 18.90 -3.85 -4.86
C LEU A 78 20.27 -3.47 -4.30
N ASP A 79 20.35 -3.09 -3.03
CA ASP A 79 21.61 -2.71 -2.38
C ASP A 79 22.63 -3.85 -2.43
N ARG A 80 22.18 -5.10 -2.23
CA ARG A 80 23.06 -6.26 -2.33
C ARG A 80 23.48 -6.59 -3.74
N ILE A 81 22.57 -6.43 -4.71
CA ILE A 81 22.90 -6.59 -6.13
C ILE A 81 23.98 -5.60 -6.53
N SER A 82 23.76 -4.31 -6.28
CA SER A 82 24.74 -3.25 -6.58
C SER A 82 26.08 -3.51 -5.91
N LYS A 83 26.07 -3.87 -4.61
CA LYS A 83 27.29 -4.22 -3.87
C LYS A 83 28.07 -5.39 -4.51
N CYS A 84 27.37 -6.42 -4.97
CA CYS A 84 28.02 -7.55 -5.66
C CYS A 84 28.62 -7.11 -7.00
N ILE A 85 27.88 -6.33 -7.79
CA ILE A 85 28.36 -5.79 -9.07
C ILE A 85 29.62 -4.93 -8.84
N ASP A 86 29.60 -4.01 -7.89
CA ASP A 86 30.74 -3.15 -7.56
C ASP A 86 31.99 -3.96 -7.20
N LYS A 87 31.83 -4.98 -6.34
CA LYS A 87 32.96 -5.87 -5.96
C LYS A 87 33.55 -6.61 -7.16
N ILE A 88 32.72 -7.04 -8.11
CA ILE A 88 33.18 -7.71 -9.33
C ILE A 88 33.94 -6.73 -10.21
N GLN A 89 33.38 -5.55 -10.47
CA GLN A 89 33.96 -4.55 -11.38
C GLN A 89 35.30 -4.00 -10.91
N ILE A 90 35.47 -3.86 -9.60
CA ILE A 90 36.77 -3.42 -9.03
C ILE A 90 37.77 -4.56 -8.82
N GLY A 91 37.44 -5.77 -9.29
CA GLY A 91 38.31 -6.96 -9.17
C GLY A 91 38.52 -7.47 -7.73
N LYS A 92 37.60 -7.12 -6.81
CA LYS A 92 37.64 -7.55 -5.40
C LYS A 92 36.65 -8.67 -5.10
N TRP A 93 36.05 -9.27 -6.13
CA TRP A 93 35.16 -10.40 -5.93
C TRP A 93 35.94 -11.60 -5.40
N ASN A 94 35.63 -11.96 -4.16
CA ASN A 94 36.16 -13.15 -3.52
C ASN A 94 35.02 -13.82 -2.76
N PRO A 95 34.45 -14.93 -3.27
CA PRO A 95 33.23 -15.54 -2.73
C PRO A 95 33.44 -16.15 -1.34
N GLY A 96 33.56 -15.29 -0.35
CA GLY A 96 33.60 -15.62 1.07
C GLY A 96 32.20 -15.84 1.67
N LYS A 97 32.12 -15.78 2.99
CA LYS A 97 30.87 -15.97 3.72
C LYS A 97 29.86 -14.85 3.38
N GLU A 98 30.33 -13.61 3.31
CA GLU A 98 29.50 -12.43 3.07
C GLU A 98 28.85 -12.49 1.69
N GLU A 99 29.61 -12.74 0.63
CA GLU A 99 29.11 -12.82 -0.75
C GLU A 99 28.08 -13.94 -0.92
N LYS A 100 28.31 -15.10 -0.28
CA LYS A 100 27.36 -16.20 -0.27
C LYS A 100 26.05 -15.83 0.44
N GLU A 101 26.14 -15.12 1.55
CA GLU A 101 24.97 -14.61 2.29
C GLU A 101 24.19 -13.58 1.47
N ASP A 102 24.87 -12.66 0.75
CA ASP A 102 24.24 -11.69 -0.13
C ASP A 102 23.51 -12.38 -1.29
N LEU A 103 24.16 -13.31 -2.01
CA LEU A 103 23.50 -14.07 -3.08
C LEU A 103 22.33 -14.92 -2.58
N LYS A 104 22.48 -15.55 -1.42
CA LYS A 104 21.40 -16.29 -0.78
C LYS A 104 20.23 -15.39 -0.44
N PHE A 105 20.48 -14.22 0.14
CA PHE A 105 19.43 -13.26 0.47
C PHE A 105 18.66 -12.82 -0.78
N ILE A 106 19.35 -12.47 -1.87
CA ILE A 106 18.73 -12.10 -3.15
C ILE A 106 17.80 -13.22 -3.62
N ASN A 107 18.30 -14.46 -3.69
CA ASN A 107 17.52 -15.61 -4.10
C ASN A 107 16.29 -15.83 -3.20
N ASP A 108 16.48 -15.89 -1.89
CA ASP A 108 15.41 -16.22 -0.93
C ASP A 108 14.31 -15.17 -0.93
N LYS A 109 14.65 -13.90 -1.13
CA LYS A 109 13.65 -12.83 -1.16
C LYS A 109 12.91 -12.78 -2.48
N LEU A 110 13.62 -12.77 -3.61
CA LEU A 110 13.00 -12.71 -4.92
C LEU A 110 12.18 -13.98 -5.25
N LEU A 111 12.58 -15.13 -4.76
CA LEU A 111 11.87 -16.39 -4.97
C LEU A 111 10.87 -16.73 -3.86
N SER A 112 10.58 -15.78 -2.95
CA SER A 112 9.51 -15.97 -1.98
C SER A 112 8.14 -16.07 -2.66
N ASN A 113 7.19 -16.75 -2.03
CA ASN A 113 5.83 -16.91 -2.56
C ASN A 113 5.16 -15.58 -2.91
N SER A 114 5.41 -14.55 -2.10
CA SER A 114 4.85 -13.21 -2.30
C SER A 114 5.37 -12.56 -3.57
N TYR A 115 6.70 -12.60 -3.79
CA TYR A 115 7.31 -12.02 -4.99
C TYR A 115 6.99 -12.83 -6.24
N GLN A 116 6.95 -14.17 -6.15
CA GLN A 116 6.51 -15.01 -7.26
C GLN A 116 5.08 -14.70 -7.68
N ALA A 117 4.16 -14.56 -6.72
CA ALA A 117 2.79 -14.14 -7.02
C ALA A 117 2.73 -12.72 -7.64
N GLY A 118 3.58 -11.81 -7.17
CA GLY A 118 3.73 -10.48 -7.76
C GLY A 118 4.19 -10.53 -9.22
N PHE A 119 5.22 -11.30 -9.51
CA PHE A 119 5.72 -11.51 -10.87
C PHE A 119 4.64 -12.08 -11.82
N GLU A 120 3.92 -13.12 -11.37
CA GLU A 120 2.86 -13.72 -12.19
C GLU A 120 1.76 -12.70 -12.56
N ASN A 121 1.48 -11.72 -11.70
CA ASN A 121 0.48 -10.69 -11.98
C ASN A 121 0.92 -9.71 -13.08
N ILE A 122 2.22 -9.45 -13.20
CA ILE A 122 2.75 -8.39 -14.08
C ILE A 122 3.56 -8.91 -15.27
N LYS A 123 3.82 -10.21 -15.37
CA LYS A 123 4.74 -10.80 -16.34
C LYS A 123 4.42 -10.48 -17.82
N HIS A 124 3.16 -10.14 -18.13
CA HIS A 124 2.75 -9.80 -19.50
C HIS A 124 2.89 -8.30 -19.80
N ASP A 125 3.17 -7.48 -18.79
CA ASP A 125 3.21 -6.02 -18.87
C ASP A 125 4.61 -5.45 -18.63
N ILE A 126 5.62 -6.31 -18.52
CA ILE A 126 7.01 -5.96 -18.24
C ILE A 126 7.94 -6.52 -19.30
N GLU A 127 9.07 -5.86 -19.47
CA GLU A 127 10.17 -6.35 -20.29
C GLU A 127 11.08 -7.28 -19.49
N MET A 128 11.98 -7.99 -20.18
CA MET A 128 13.01 -8.85 -19.57
C MET A 128 12.46 -9.89 -18.60
N GLN A 129 11.24 -10.39 -18.80
CA GLN A 129 10.61 -11.37 -17.92
C GLN A 129 11.43 -12.70 -17.83
N GLU A 130 12.22 -13.03 -18.85
CA GLU A 130 13.12 -14.18 -18.90
C GLU A 130 14.18 -14.12 -17.79
N VAL A 131 14.63 -12.94 -17.38
CA VAL A 131 15.62 -12.75 -16.30
C VAL A 131 15.10 -13.38 -15.00
N TYR A 132 13.86 -13.09 -14.64
CA TYR A 132 13.25 -13.68 -13.45
C TYR A 132 12.96 -15.18 -13.61
N GLN A 133 12.62 -15.63 -14.82
CA GLN A 133 12.41 -17.04 -15.11
C GLN A 133 13.74 -17.85 -15.03
N ILE A 134 14.85 -17.26 -15.50
CA ILE A 134 16.18 -17.84 -15.35
C ILE A 134 16.51 -17.97 -13.85
N LEU A 135 16.29 -16.93 -13.05
CA LEU A 135 16.52 -16.96 -11.61
C LEU A 135 15.71 -18.08 -10.91
N LYS A 136 14.47 -18.31 -11.35
CA LYS A 136 13.63 -19.42 -10.82
C LYS A 136 14.20 -20.80 -11.13
N LYS A 137 14.82 -21.00 -12.27
CA LYS A 137 15.37 -22.28 -12.72
C LYS A 137 16.77 -22.53 -12.17
N ASP A 138 17.58 -21.49 -12.19
CA ASP A 138 18.98 -21.54 -11.81
C ASP A 138 19.31 -20.33 -10.92
N LYS A 139 19.47 -20.60 -9.63
CA LYS A 139 19.74 -19.58 -8.62
C LYS A 139 21.14 -18.99 -8.76
N LEU A 140 21.29 -17.73 -8.37
CA LEU A 140 22.60 -17.12 -8.22
C LEU A 140 23.43 -17.88 -7.17
N ASN A 141 24.67 -18.20 -7.49
CA ASN A 141 25.57 -18.89 -6.58
C ASN A 141 27.02 -18.49 -6.86
N ASP A 142 27.89 -18.81 -5.91
CA ASP A 142 29.33 -18.47 -5.93
C ASP A 142 30.18 -19.36 -6.86
N LYS A 143 29.59 -20.36 -7.50
CA LYS A 143 30.26 -21.27 -8.44
C LYS A 143 30.09 -20.84 -9.90
N LEU A 144 29.22 -19.85 -10.16
CA LEU A 144 29.07 -19.29 -11.50
C LEU A 144 30.36 -18.60 -11.94
N ASP A 145 30.61 -18.64 -13.25
CA ASP A 145 31.66 -17.79 -13.82
C ASP A 145 31.41 -16.32 -13.46
N VAL A 146 32.45 -15.59 -13.13
CA VAL A 146 32.34 -14.21 -12.64
C VAL A 146 31.68 -13.30 -13.67
N THR A 147 32.00 -13.50 -14.95
CA THR A 147 31.42 -12.72 -16.06
C THR A 147 29.91 -13.03 -16.23
N ASP A 148 29.53 -14.31 -16.09
CA ASP A 148 28.11 -14.70 -16.16
C ASP A 148 27.35 -14.17 -14.94
N LEU A 149 27.94 -14.28 -13.76
CA LEU A 149 27.34 -13.74 -12.53
C LEU A 149 27.10 -12.22 -12.63
N GLU A 150 28.12 -11.46 -13.08
CA GLU A 150 28.01 -10.02 -13.28
C GLU A 150 26.87 -9.67 -14.24
N LYS A 151 26.85 -10.30 -15.40
CA LYS A 151 25.78 -10.10 -16.39
C LYS A 151 24.40 -10.37 -15.80
N ARG A 152 24.24 -11.48 -15.11
CA ARG A 152 22.95 -11.85 -14.48
C ARG A 152 22.53 -10.89 -13.39
N LEU A 153 23.46 -10.35 -12.60
CA LEU A 153 23.16 -9.34 -11.60
C LEU A 153 22.74 -8.01 -12.22
N ILE A 154 23.45 -7.55 -13.28
CA ILE A 154 23.11 -6.33 -14.02
C ILE A 154 21.72 -6.45 -14.68
N ASP A 155 21.44 -7.58 -15.31
CA ASP A 155 20.16 -7.82 -15.96
C ASP A 155 19.03 -7.86 -14.91
N LEU A 156 19.28 -8.47 -13.74
CA LEU A 156 18.34 -8.54 -12.64
C LEU A 156 18.07 -7.14 -12.03
N GLU A 157 19.09 -6.31 -11.89
CA GLU A 157 18.95 -4.93 -11.44
C GLU A 157 18.07 -4.12 -12.39
N LYS A 158 18.35 -4.17 -13.70
CA LYS A 158 17.53 -3.51 -14.73
C LYS A 158 16.08 -4.00 -14.72
N PHE A 159 15.89 -5.32 -14.60
CA PHE A 159 14.56 -5.91 -14.49
C PHE A 159 13.79 -5.35 -13.28
N LEU A 160 14.42 -5.32 -12.11
CA LEU A 160 13.79 -4.82 -10.89
C LEU A 160 13.49 -3.34 -10.93
N GLN A 161 14.32 -2.53 -11.60
CA GLN A 161 14.15 -1.07 -11.71
C GLN A 161 13.01 -0.64 -12.64
N GLN A 162 12.43 -1.53 -13.44
CA GLN A 162 11.25 -1.19 -14.24
C GLN A 162 10.12 -0.69 -13.33
N PRO A 163 9.39 0.39 -13.72
CA PRO A 163 8.39 1.03 -12.85
C PRO A 163 7.36 0.05 -12.29
N LYS A 164 6.84 -0.84 -13.12
CA LYS A 164 5.83 -1.82 -12.72
C LYS A 164 6.38 -2.92 -11.80
N CYS A 165 7.63 -3.36 -12.03
CA CYS A 165 8.32 -4.28 -11.13
C CYS A 165 8.56 -3.62 -9.77
N ARG A 166 9.11 -2.41 -9.77
CA ARG A 166 9.38 -1.64 -8.56
C ARG A 166 8.13 -1.47 -7.71
N GLU A 167 7.04 -0.97 -8.31
CA GLU A 167 5.76 -0.81 -7.62
C GLU A 167 5.27 -2.12 -7.03
N THR A 168 5.20 -3.18 -7.85
CA THR A 168 4.65 -4.47 -7.43
C THR A 168 5.45 -5.09 -6.29
N PHE A 169 6.77 -5.11 -6.38
CA PHE A 169 7.62 -5.74 -5.36
C PHE A 169 7.69 -4.91 -4.08
N ILE A 170 7.68 -3.58 -4.17
CA ILE A 170 7.54 -2.71 -3.00
C ILE A 170 6.20 -3.00 -2.32
N MET A 171 5.09 -2.99 -3.06
CA MET A 171 3.76 -3.27 -2.51
C MET A 171 3.70 -4.65 -1.84
N LYS A 172 4.27 -5.70 -2.45
CA LYS A 172 4.33 -7.04 -1.83
C LYS A 172 5.13 -7.06 -0.53
N SER A 173 6.11 -6.18 -0.38
CA SER A 173 6.83 -6.01 0.88
C SER A 173 6.01 -5.25 1.92
N VAL A 174 5.31 -4.20 1.50
CA VAL A 174 4.60 -3.25 2.36
C VAL A 174 3.30 -3.83 2.94
N ILE A 175 2.57 -4.61 2.14
CA ILE A 175 1.25 -5.15 2.49
C ILE A 175 1.24 -5.80 3.86
N TYR A 176 2.15 -6.72 4.12
CA TYR A 176 2.18 -7.51 5.37
C TYR A 176 3.01 -6.87 6.47
N THR A 177 3.91 -5.95 6.14
CA THR A 177 4.82 -5.32 7.11
C THR A 177 4.21 -4.05 7.71
N TYR A 178 3.48 -3.28 6.91
CA TYR A 178 2.97 -1.97 7.30
C TYR A 178 1.45 -1.89 7.22
N ILE A 179 0.85 -2.13 6.04
CA ILE A 179 -0.59 -1.90 5.82
C ILE A 179 -1.45 -2.83 6.67
N ASN A 180 -1.12 -4.13 6.69
CA ASN A 180 -1.90 -5.13 7.44
C ASN A 180 -1.91 -4.93 8.97
N ARG A 181 -1.12 -4.02 9.49
CA ARG A 181 -1.16 -3.64 10.91
C ARG A 181 -2.38 -2.80 11.24
N PHE A 182 -2.85 -2.01 10.30
CA PHE A 182 -3.94 -1.06 10.50
C PHE A 182 -5.28 -1.57 10.01
N TRP A 183 -5.29 -2.26 8.87
CA TRP A 183 -6.52 -2.82 8.32
C TRP A 183 -6.29 -4.15 7.60
N SER A 184 -7.37 -4.93 7.46
CA SER A 184 -7.33 -6.26 6.85
C SER A 184 -8.71 -6.64 6.30
N GLY A 185 -8.85 -7.83 5.74
CA GLY A 185 -10.15 -8.36 5.31
C GLY A 185 -10.80 -7.64 4.12
N LYS A 186 -10.09 -6.77 3.43
CA LYS A 186 -10.55 -5.96 2.31
C LYS A 186 -9.49 -5.92 1.21
N CYS A 187 -9.89 -5.67 -0.03
CA CYS A 187 -9.01 -5.41 -1.13
C CYS A 187 -7.95 -6.53 -1.32
N PHE A 188 -6.71 -6.16 -1.56
CA PHE A 188 -5.56 -7.07 -1.71
C PHE A 188 -5.11 -7.76 -0.41
N LEU A 189 -5.65 -7.35 0.75
CA LEU A 189 -5.40 -8.02 2.03
C LEU A 189 -6.31 -9.24 2.28
N LEU A 190 -7.33 -9.43 1.46
CA LEU A 190 -8.08 -10.67 1.45
C LEU A 190 -7.23 -11.81 0.87
N ARG A 191 -7.08 -12.90 1.61
CA ARG A 191 -6.32 -14.07 1.18
C ARG A 191 -6.78 -14.62 -0.18
N ALA A 192 -8.08 -14.59 -0.46
CA ALA A 192 -8.66 -14.99 -1.73
C ALA A 192 -8.25 -14.09 -2.92
N ASN A 193 -7.74 -12.91 -2.64
CA ASN A 193 -7.34 -11.91 -3.65
C ASN A 193 -5.82 -11.84 -3.88
N ALA A 194 -5.02 -12.69 -3.24
CA ALA A 194 -3.55 -12.62 -3.28
C ALA A 194 -2.93 -12.67 -4.70
N LYS A 195 -3.65 -13.26 -5.65
CA LYS A 195 -3.23 -13.39 -7.05
C LYS A 195 -3.89 -12.40 -8.01
N LYS A 196 -4.78 -11.54 -7.52
CA LYS A 196 -5.47 -10.54 -8.33
C LYS A 196 -4.67 -9.25 -8.41
N ASP A 197 -4.97 -8.41 -9.40
CA ASP A 197 -4.37 -7.11 -9.53
C ASP A 197 -4.72 -6.23 -8.30
N MET A 198 -3.68 -5.65 -7.70
CA MET A 198 -3.83 -4.87 -6.46
C MET A 198 -4.50 -3.52 -6.71
N ARG A 199 -4.25 -2.91 -7.88
CA ARG A 199 -4.84 -1.62 -8.25
C ARG A 199 -6.34 -1.76 -8.52
N GLU A 200 -6.74 -2.78 -9.27
CA GLU A 200 -8.16 -3.07 -9.54
C GLU A 200 -8.94 -3.32 -8.23
N LEU A 201 -8.32 -4.04 -7.29
CA LEU A 201 -8.94 -4.32 -6.01
C LEU A 201 -9.07 -3.06 -5.15
N PHE A 202 -8.07 -2.19 -5.15
CA PHE A 202 -8.12 -0.92 -4.41
C PHE A 202 -9.13 0.04 -5.03
N GLU A 203 -9.15 0.13 -6.34
CA GLU A 203 -10.15 0.91 -7.09
C GLU A 203 -11.57 0.52 -6.70
N LYS A 204 -11.86 -0.78 -6.71
CA LYS A 204 -13.17 -1.34 -6.39
C LYS A 204 -13.59 -1.09 -4.94
N ASP A 205 -12.68 -1.23 -3.97
CA ASP A 205 -13.02 -1.23 -2.56
C ASP A 205 -12.89 0.13 -1.88
N PHE A 206 -12.14 1.09 -2.49
CA PHE A 206 -11.87 2.42 -1.93
C PHE A 206 -12.19 3.55 -2.90
N SER A 207 -11.50 3.62 -4.05
CA SER A 207 -11.53 4.79 -4.93
C SER A 207 -12.88 4.97 -5.62
N GLU A 208 -13.42 3.91 -6.22
CA GLU A 208 -14.72 3.95 -6.90
C GLU A 208 -15.89 4.22 -5.91
N PRO A 209 -15.97 3.54 -4.74
CA PRO A 209 -16.98 3.87 -3.74
C PRO A 209 -16.89 5.32 -3.25
N PHE A 210 -15.70 5.86 -3.07
CA PHE A 210 -15.50 7.25 -2.67
C PHE A 210 -16.03 8.22 -3.74
N ARG A 211 -15.61 8.09 -5.00
CA ARG A 211 -16.15 8.93 -6.10
C ARG A 211 -17.66 8.81 -6.29
N LYS A 212 -18.21 7.60 -6.14
CA LYS A 212 -19.66 7.41 -6.21
C LYS A 212 -20.38 8.11 -5.06
N TYR A 213 -19.84 8.02 -3.86
CA TYR A 213 -20.37 8.69 -2.69
C TYR A 213 -20.45 10.20 -2.88
N LEU A 214 -19.38 10.81 -3.39
CA LEU A 214 -19.35 12.26 -3.68
C LEU A 214 -20.37 12.71 -4.72
N LYS A 215 -20.75 11.84 -5.66
CA LYS A 215 -21.73 12.12 -6.72
C LYS A 215 -23.18 11.89 -6.30
N THR A 216 -23.42 11.22 -5.18
CA THR A 216 -24.75 10.77 -4.79
C THR A 216 -25.43 11.81 -3.88
N ASP A 217 -26.69 12.08 -4.13
CA ASP A 217 -27.54 12.82 -3.19
C ASP A 217 -28.05 11.85 -2.11
N HIS A 218 -27.71 12.12 -0.85
CA HIS A 218 -28.01 11.27 0.29
C HIS A 218 -29.32 11.62 1.02
N VAL A 219 -30.18 12.47 0.45
CA VAL A 219 -31.43 12.93 1.07
C VAL A 219 -32.36 11.79 1.55
N LYS A 220 -32.30 10.63 0.89
CA LYS A 220 -33.10 9.45 1.27
C LYS A 220 -32.36 8.44 2.16
N ALA A 221 -31.11 8.71 2.49
CA ALA A 221 -30.30 7.85 3.36
C ALA A 221 -30.81 7.94 4.81
N LYS A 222 -30.84 6.78 5.50
CA LYS A 222 -31.34 6.68 6.88
C LYS A 222 -30.27 6.39 7.91
N ASP A 223 -29.12 5.91 7.47
CA ASP A 223 -28.01 5.55 8.36
C ASP A 223 -27.01 6.71 8.42
N LEU A 224 -26.26 6.77 9.49
CA LEU A 224 -25.22 7.77 9.71
C LEU A 224 -23.84 7.11 9.81
N CYS A 225 -22.84 7.79 9.30
CA CYS A 225 -21.44 7.41 9.51
C CYS A 225 -21.09 7.62 10.99
N ILE A 226 -20.57 6.58 11.65
CA ILE A 226 -20.21 6.66 13.06
C ILE A 226 -19.08 7.68 13.33
N ASP A 227 -18.27 7.96 12.30
CA ASP A 227 -17.11 8.82 12.41
C ASP A 227 -17.40 10.29 12.09
N CYS A 228 -18.05 10.58 10.96
CA CYS A 228 -18.29 11.98 10.53
C CYS A 228 -19.76 12.42 10.63
N GLY A 229 -20.68 11.51 11.02
CA GLY A 229 -22.11 11.82 11.10
C GLY A 229 -22.81 12.02 9.75
N ALA A 230 -22.11 11.90 8.63
CA ALA A 230 -22.72 12.03 7.30
C ALA A 230 -23.68 10.88 6.99
N THR A 231 -24.70 11.17 6.21
CA THR A 231 -25.71 10.19 5.81
C THR A 231 -25.13 9.12 4.86
N ILE A 232 -25.55 7.88 5.04
CA ILE A 232 -25.07 6.72 4.28
C ILE A 232 -26.25 5.97 3.68
N GLY A 233 -26.19 5.73 2.37
CA GLY A 233 -27.13 4.84 1.68
C GLY A 233 -26.88 3.35 1.99
N PRO A 234 -27.86 2.48 1.75
CA PRO A 234 -27.75 1.04 2.10
C PRO A 234 -26.57 0.31 1.44
N LYS A 235 -26.14 0.76 0.26
CA LYS A 235 -25.03 0.18 -0.51
C LYS A 235 -23.67 0.82 -0.21
N GLU A 236 -23.64 1.87 0.60
CA GLU A 236 -22.45 2.67 0.92
C GLU A 236 -21.88 2.35 2.30
N LYS A 237 -22.54 1.45 3.03
CA LYS A 237 -22.18 1.04 4.37
C LYS A 237 -20.90 0.21 4.35
N ASN A 238 -19.86 0.68 5.03
CA ASN A 238 -18.66 -0.08 5.30
C ASN A 238 -18.59 -0.39 6.79
N SER A 239 -18.49 -1.68 7.14
CA SER A 239 -18.28 -2.08 8.53
C SER A 239 -16.91 -1.59 9.02
N ILE A 240 -16.82 -1.13 10.25
CA ILE A 240 -15.55 -0.78 10.90
C ILE A 240 -14.63 -2.00 11.12
N ALA A 241 -15.15 -3.21 10.98
CA ALA A 241 -14.42 -4.46 11.19
C ALA A 241 -13.23 -4.69 10.24
N PHE A 242 -13.05 -3.86 9.21
CA PHE A 242 -11.86 -3.94 8.38
C PHE A 242 -10.63 -3.29 9.06
N MET A 243 -10.82 -2.41 10.04
CA MET A 243 -9.74 -1.82 10.83
C MET A 243 -9.33 -2.78 11.94
N ASN A 244 -8.02 -3.04 12.05
CA ASN A 244 -7.50 -3.92 13.07
C ASN A 244 -7.46 -3.22 14.42
N GLU A 245 -7.82 -3.92 15.48
CA GLU A 245 -7.73 -3.50 16.89
C GLU A 245 -8.56 -2.25 17.28
N VAL A 246 -9.40 -1.76 16.38
CA VAL A 246 -10.19 -0.54 16.61
C VAL A 246 -11.57 -0.82 17.18
N GLY A 247 -12.07 -2.01 17.00
CA GLY A 247 -13.37 -2.39 17.51
C GLY A 247 -13.56 -3.89 17.62
N ASP A 248 -14.51 -4.29 18.41
CA ASP A 248 -14.98 -5.67 18.42
C ASP A 248 -15.48 -6.05 17.03
N ASP A 249 -15.26 -7.28 16.66
CA ASP A 249 -15.75 -7.84 15.40
C ASP A 249 -17.29 -7.94 15.45
N PHE A 250 -17.93 -6.79 15.20
CA PHE A 250 -19.40 -6.69 15.16
C PHE A 250 -20.04 -7.60 14.10
N THR A 251 -19.24 -8.10 13.17
CA THR A 251 -19.70 -9.06 12.19
C THR A 251 -19.81 -10.48 12.75
N ARG A 252 -19.03 -10.79 13.78
CA ARG A 252 -18.97 -12.10 14.43
C ARG A 252 -19.63 -12.12 15.81
N LYS A 253 -19.49 -11.03 16.58
CA LYS A 253 -20.06 -10.93 17.94
C LYS A 253 -21.24 -9.96 17.95
N ARG A 254 -22.38 -10.43 17.53
CA ARG A 254 -23.64 -9.72 17.70
C ARG A 254 -24.02 -9.78 19.18
N SER A 255 -24.05 -8.64 19.86
CA SER A 255 -24.52 -8.58 21.22
C SER A 255 -26.04 -8.34 21.26
N ALA A 256 -26.71 -8.89 22.26
CA ALA A 256 -28.12 -8.59 22.51
C ALA A 256 -28.38 -7.11 22.78
N PHE A 257 -27.34 -6.39 23.23
CA PHE A 257 -27.38 -4.95 23.50
C PHE A 257 -27.70 -4.12 22.27
N TRP A 258 -27.28 -4.57 21.10
CA TRP A 258 -27.50 -3.91 19.79
C TRP A 258 -28.57 -4.63 18.96
N ASP A 259 -29.51 -5.28 19.57
CA ASP A 259 -30.56 -6.04 18.88
C ASP A 259 -29.98 -7.10 17.92
N CYS A 260 -28.79 -7.60 18.23
CA CYS A 260 -28.03 -8.51 17.35
C CYS A 260 -27.80 -7.97 15.92
N LYS A 261 -27.76 -6.65 15.75
CA LYS A 261 -27.48 -5.99 14.48
C LYS A 261 -26.12 -5.35 14.46
N VAL A 262 -25.55 -5.20 13.26
CA VAL A 262 -24.38 -4.37 13.03
C VAL A 262 -24.87 -2.98 12.67
N ASP A 263 -24.59 -1.98 13.51
CA ASP A 263 -25.07 -0.62 13.36
C ASP A 263 -23.94 0.44 13.37
N ALA A 264 -22.69 -0.01 13.46
CA ALA A 264 -21.52 0.85 13.31
C ALA A 264 -20.96 0.77 11.89
N PHE A 265 -21.23 1.79 11.10
CA PHE A 265 -20.80 1.87 9.71
C PHE A 265 -20.03 3.14 9.43
N LEU A 266 -19.08 3.07 8.50
CA LEU A 266 -18.37 4.20 7.91
C LEU A 266 -18.95 4.53 6.54
N CYS A 267 -18.98 5.81 6.20
CA CYS A 267 -19.19 6.23 4.82
C CYS A 267 -17.95 5.90 3.96
N PRO A 268 -18.07 5.84 2.63
CA PRO A 268 -16.94 5.61 1.75
C PRO A 268 -15.79 6.61 1.92
N GLY A 269 -16.10 7.88 2.23
CA GLY A 269 -15.09 8.90 2.48
C GLY A 269 -14.24 8.59 3.72
N CYS A 270 -14.89 8.33 4.87
CA CYS A 270 -14.14 7.93 6.08
C CYS A 270 -13.41 6.60 5.87
N THR A 271 -14.02 5.63 5.19
CA THR A 271 -13.33 4.38 4.84
C THR A 271 -12.05 4.62 4.06
N PHE A 272 -12.08 5.56 3.11
CA PHE A 272 -10.92 5.90 2.31
C PHE A 272 -9.85 6.63 3.13
N VAL A 273 -10.23 7.51 4.05
CA VAL A 273 -9.30 8.21 4.95
C VAL A 273 -8.49 7.24 5.80
N TYR A 274 -9.05 6.11 6.20
CA TYR A 274 -8.32 5.11 6.96
C TYR A 274 -7.33 4.27 6.13
N ALA A 275 -7.46 4.22 4.80
CA ALA A 275 -6.54 3.46 3.96
C ALA A 275 -5.08 3.95 4.06
N PRO A 276 -4.77 5.27 4.02
CA PRO A 276 -3.41 5.79 4.11
C PRO A 276 -2.87 5.97 5.54
N VAL A 277 -3.54 5.47 6.59
CA VAL A 277 -3.02 5.53 7.98
C VAL A 277 -1.60 4.99 8.09
N SER A 278 -1.27 3.97 7.31
CA SER A 278 0.07 3.36 7.29
C SER A 278 1.20 4.32 6.90
N TYR A 279 0.91 5.44 6.23
CA TYR A 279 1.93 6.42 5.83
C TYR A 279 2.40 7.33 6.97
N THR A 280 1.77 7.28 8.12
CA THR A 280 2.06 8.23 9.20
C THR A 280 3.17 7.80 10.14
N HIS A 281 3.87 6.68 9.90
CA HIS A 281 4.82 6.14 10.87
C HIS A 281 4.28 6.12 12.31
N LEU A 282 3.02 5.80 12.47
CA LEU A 282 2.52 5.43 13.78
C LEU A 282 3.22 4.13 14.21
N THR A 283 4.49 4.24 14.49
CA THR A 283 5.09 3.35 15.45
C THR A 283 4.41 3.72 16.75
N LEU A 284 3.45 2.90 17.17
CA LEU A 284 3.13 2.84 18.61
C LEU A 284 4.47 2.91 19.32
N PRO A 285 4.65 3.81 20.32
CA PRO A 285 5.88 3.88 21.05
C PRO A 285 6.17 2.44 21.50
N THR A 286 7.14 1.82 20.86
CA THR A 286 7.69 0.59 21.35
C THR A 286 8.22 0.99 22.69
N THR A 287 7.53 0.59 23.74
CA THR A 287 8.05 0.68 25.08
C THR A 287 9.40 -0.02 24.98
N SER A 288 10.45 0.79 24.87
CA SER A 288 11.81 0.31 25.06
C SER A 288 11.76 -0.36 26.42
N ARG A 289 11.79 -1.67 26.42
CA ARG A 289 12.06 -2.41 27.62
C ARG A 289 13.46 -1.97 28.05
N VAL A 290 13.49 -1.15 29.08
CA VAL A 290 14.67 -0.92 29.90
C VAL A 290 15.04 -2.23 30.54
#